data_bcd73bbd3e2d96220e0226b7e85aca10
#
_entry.id   bcd73bbd3e2d96220e0226b7e85aca10
#
_cell.length_a   1.000
_cell.length_b   1.000
_cell.length_c   1.000
_cell.angle_alpha   90.00
_cell.angle_beta   90.00
_cell.angle_gamma   90.00
#
_symmetry.space_group_name_H-M   'P 1'
#
loop_
_entity.id
_entity.type
_entity.pdbx_description
1 polymer ?
#
loop_
_entity_poly.entity_id
_entity_poly.type
_entity_poly.pdbx_seq_one_letter_code
_entity_poly.pdbx_strand_id
1 'polypeptide(L)'
;LIVKTIEEINKGNEITESVAQAFEETINEMQKFAGVAQETNEAARAQAEALSQIEQGIEQISGVTQNTAASSQESSAISEQLEERARELDKLINKFKLYRPVNN
;
A
#
# COMPACT_ATOMS: atom_id res chain seq x y z
N LEU A 1 55.68 -45.23 -25.00
CA LEU A 1 55.40 -45.05 -23.53
C LEU A 1 55.62 -43.62 -23.09
N ILE A 2 56.73 -42.97 -23.43
CA ILE A 2 57.01 -41.57 -23.04
C ILE A 2 56.08 -40.56 -23.75
N VAL A 3 55.78 -40.75 -25.04
CA VAL A 3 54.82 -39.88 -25.83
C VAL A 3 53.43 -39.95 -25.21
N LYS A 4 52.95 -41.14 -24.83
CA LYS A 4 51.64 -41.32 -24.21
C LYS A 4 51.55 -40.65 -22.86
N THR A 5 52.59 -40.69 -22.08
CA THR A 5 52.70 -40.03 -20.75
C THR A 5 52.66 -38.49 -20.91
N ILE A 6 53.33 -37.94 -21.92
CA ILE A 6 53.33 -36.51 -22.23
C ILE A 6 51.92 -36.04 -22.69
N GLU A 7 51.21 -36.83 -23.51
CA GLU A 7 49.84 -36.56 -23.88
C GLU A 7 48.87 -36.53 -22.67
N GLU A 8 49.06 -37.51 -21.76
CA GLU A 8 48.26 -37.55 -20.53
C GLU A 8 48.50 -36.35 -19.61
N ILE A 9 49.78 -35.91 -19.50
CA ILE A 9 50.14 -34.70 -18.75
C ILE A 9 49.53 -33.45 -19.40
N ASN A 10 49.58 -33.32 -20.75
CA ASN A 10 48.98 -32.20 -21.46
C ASN A 10 47.46 -32.16 -21.28
N LYS A 11 46.80 -33.32 -21.34
CA LYS A 11 45.34 -33.42 -21.04
C LYS A 11 45.03 -33.04 -19.60
N GLY A 12 45.84 -33.47 -18.66
CA GLY A 12 45.73 -33.11 -17.26
C GLY A 12 45.87 -31.60 -17.05
N ASN A 13 46.78 -30.95 -17.75
CA ASN A 13 46.96 -29.50 -17.70
C ASN A 13 45.76 -28.75 -18.30
N GLU A 14 45.22 -29.21 -19.44
CA GLU A 14 44.01 -28.63 -20.05
C GLU A 14 42.79 -28.74 -19.12
N ILE A 15 42.63 -29.90 -18.49
CA ILE A 15 41.52 -30.10 -17.52
C ILE A 15 41.71 -29.18 -16.32
N THR A 16 42.93 -29.04 -15.79
CA THR A 16 43.25 -28.16 -14.66
C THR A 16 42.94 -26.71 -15.00
N GLU A 17 43.31 -26.26 -16.19
CA GLU A 17 43.00 -24.90 -16.69
C GLU A 17 41.50 -24.65 -16.83
N SER A 18 40.77 -25.62 -17.41
CA SER A 18 39.31 -25.56 -17.51
C SER A 18 38.63 -25.51 -16.13
N VAL A 19 39.13 -26.27 -15.16
CA VAL A 19 38.63 -26.22 -13.78
C VAL A 19 38.88 -24.85 -13.15
N ALA A 20 40.11 -24.30 -13.32
CA ALA A 20 40.45 -22.97 -12.83
C ALA A 20 39.54 -21.88 -13.40
N GLN A 21 39.24 -21.92 -14.70
CA GLN A 21 38.30 -21.01 -15.35
C GLN A 21 36.88 -21.15 -14.80
N ALA A 22 36.43 -22.40 -14.59
CA ALA A 22 35.12 -22.66 -14.00
C ALA A 22 35.00 -22.10 -12.56
N PHE A 23 36.07 -22.17 -11.78
CA PHE A 23 36.12 -21.54 -10.46
C PHE A 23 36.06 -20.02 -10.52
N GLU A 24 36.79 -19.38 -11.45
CA GLU A 24 36.71 -17.93 -11.66
C GLU A 24 35.31 -17.49 -12.04
N GLU A 25 34.66 -18.16 -12.97
CA GLU A 25 33.29 -17.90 -13.34
C GLU A 25 32.32 -18.05 -12.14
N THR A 26 32.51 -19.11 -11.35
CA THR A 26 31.72 -19.33 -10.15
C THR A 26 31.89 -18.20 -9.13
N ILE A 27 33.11 -17.75 -8.90
CA ILE A 27 33.42 -16.64 -7.99
C ILE A 27 32.73 -15.35 -8.49
N ASN A 28 32.82 -15.07 -9.79
CA ASN A 28 32.16 -13.90 -10.39
C ASN A 28 30.62 -13.95 -10.23
N GLU A 29 30.03 -15.14 -10.47
CA GLU A 29 28.59 -15.32 -10.27
C GLU A 29 28.18 -15.19 -8.79
N MET A 30 29.01 -15.68 -7.86
CA MET A 30 28.79 -15.49 -6.43
C MET A 30 28.84 -14.01 -6.03
N GLN A 31 29.76 -13.23 -6.58
CA GLN A 31 29.82 -11.79 -6.35
C GLN A 31 28.58 -11.07 -6.86
N LYS A 32 28.12 -11.41 -8.07
CA LYS A 32 26.86 -10.88 -8.60
C LYS A 32 25.67 -11.26 -7.72
N PHE A 33 25.61 -12.50 -7.27
CA PHE A 33 24.57 -12.97 -6.36
C PHE A 33 24.57 -12.21 -5.03
N ALA A 34 25.75 -11.95 -4.47
CA ALA A 34 25.89 -11.13 -3.25
C ALA A 34 25.35 -9.70 -3.48
N GLY A 35 25.65 -9.11 -4.63
CA GLY A 35 25.11 -7.81 -5.03
C GLY A 35 23.58 -7.79 -5.09
N VAL A 36 22.99 -8.78 -5.78
CA VAL A 36 21.52 -8.92 -5.87
C VAL A 36 20.90 -9.15 -4.50
N ALA A 37 21.55 -9.94 -3.63
CA ALA A 37 21.07 -10.15 -2.27
C ALA A 37 21.06 -8.86 -1.45
N GLN A 38 22.07 -8.00 -1.62
CA GLN A 38 22.12 -6.69 -0.98
C GLN A 38 21.02 -5.77 -1.49
N GLU A 39 20.85 -5.65 -2.81
CA GLU A 39 19.77 -4.87 -3.42
C GLU A 39 18.38 -5.35 -2.96
N THR A 40 18.20 -6.65 -2.86
CA THR A 40 16.95 -7.26 -2.35
C THR A 40 16.70 -6.86 -0.89
N ASN A 41 17.74 -6.85 -0.05
CA ASN A 41 17.62 -6.42 1.34
C ASN A 41 17.26 -4.94 1.45
N GLU A 42 17.87 -4.09 0.64
CA GLU A 42 17.56 -2.66 0.59
C GLU A 42 16.12 -2.41 0.12
N ALA A 43 15.68 -3.11 -0.92
CA ALA A 43 14.30 -3.06 -1.40
C ALA A 43 13.31 -3.53 -0.34
N ALA A 44 13.61 -4.61 0.38
CA ALA A 44 12.78 -5.12 1.47
C ALA A 44 12.65 -4.11 2.62
N ARG A 45 13.72 -3.40 2.97
CA ARG A 45 13.67 -2.33 3.97
C ARG A 45 12.81 -1.16 3.52
N ALA A 46 12.97 -0.72 2.27
CA ALA A 46 12.13 0.34 1.71
C ALA A 46 10.64 -0.05 1.69
N GLN A 47 10.34 -1.31 1.37
CA GLN A 47 8.97 -1.83 1.46
C GLN A 47 8.43 -1.85 2.88
N ALA A 48 9.24 -2.22 3.88
CA ALA A 48 8.83 -2.21 5.28
C ALA A 48 8.49 -0.79 5.75
N GLU A 49 9.29 0.20 5.37
CA GLU A 49 9.02 1.62 5.66
C GLU A 49 7.73 2.10 4.98
N ALA A 50 7.52 1.75 3.72
CA ALA A 50 6.30 2.08 2.99
C ALA A 50 5.05 1.44 3.61
N LEU A 51 5.15 0.18 4.05
CA LEU A 51 4.07 -0.50 4.78
C LEU A 51 3.72 0.21 6.08
N SER A 52 4.72 0.66 6.85
CA SER A 52 4.49 1.43 8.07
C SER A 52 3.75 2.75 7.80
N GLN A 53 4.08 3.44 6.71
CA GLN A 53 3.35 4.64 6.29
C GLN A 53 1.91 4.34 5.87
N ILE A 54 1.69 3.21 5.19
CA ILE A 54 0.35 2.74 4.81
C ILE A 54 -0.48 2.44 6.07
N GLU A 55 0.09 1.77 7.08
CA GLU A 55 -0.59 1.52 8.36
C GLU A 55 -1.04 2.82 9.04
N GLN A 56 -0.17 3.82 9.10
CA GLN A 56 -0.53 5.13 9.64
C GLN A 56 -1.64 5.81 8.81
N GLY A 57 -1.59 5.68 7.49
CA GLY A 57 -2.65 6.18 6.61
C GLY A 57 -3.99 5.50 6.86
N ILE A 58 -4.00 4.19 7.08
CA ILE A 58 -5.21 3.42 7.40
C ILE A 58 -5.81 3.86 8.74
N GLU A 59 -4.98 4.11 9.77
CA GLU A 59 -5.44 4.63 11.05
C GLU A 59 -6.10 6.01 10.89
N GLN A 60 -5.51 6.90 10.09
CA GLN A 60 -6.11 8.21 9.78
C GLN A 60 -7.43 8.08 9.04
N ILE A 61 -7.51 7.20 8.04
CA ILE A 61 -8.76 6.94 7.30
C ILE A 61 -9.83 6.39 8.24
N SER A 62 -9.48 5.49 9.15
CA SER A 62 -10.39 4.97 10.16
C SER A 62 -10.97 6.08 11.04
N GLY A 63 -10.11 6.99 11.50
CA GLY A 63 -10.53 8.17 12.27
C GLY A 63 -11.46 9.09 11.48
N VAL A 64 -11.13 9.38 10.23
CA VAL A 64 -12.01 10.17 9.33
C VAL A 64 -13.34 9.48 9.09
N THR A 65 -13.35 8.17 8.91
CA THR A 65 -14.58 7.39 8.73
C THR A 65 -15.48 7.47 9.94
N GLN A 66 -14.93 7.34 11.15
CA GLN A 66 -15.68 7.49 12.40
C GLN A 66 -16.27 8.90 12.55
N ASN A 67 -15.46 9.93 12.29
CA ASN A 67 -15.92 11.32 12.33
C ASN A 67 -17.01 11.59 11.29
N THR A 68 -16.87 11.04 10.09
CA THR A 68 -17.88 11.17 9.04
C THR A 68 -19.18 10.49 9.44
N ALA A 69 -19.13 9.32 10.05
CA ALA A 69 -20.32 8.63 10.55
C ALA A 69 -21.02 9.44 11.65
N ALA A 70 -20.26 9.98 12.62
CA ALA A 70 -20.80 10.84 13.65
C ALA A 70 -21.44 12.12 13.08
N SER A 71 -20.77 12.80 12.16
CA SER A 71 -21.31 13.98 11.48
C SER A 71 -22.58 13.67 10.65
N SER A 72 -22.65 12.49 10.04
CA SER A 72 -23.84 12.04 9.31
C SER A 72 -25.03 11.81 10.24
N GLN A 73 -24.79 11.23 11.42
CA GLN A 73 -25.83 11.06 12.44
C GLN A 73 -26.32 12.41 12.96
N GLU A 74 -25.41 13.33 13.24
CA GLU A 74 -25.75 14.69 13.67
C GLU A 74 -26.55 15.42 12.58
N SER A 75 -26.14 15.34 11.32
CA SER A 75 -26.87 15.92 10.18
C SER A 75 -28.28 15.34 10.03
N SER A 76 -28.43 14.03 10.24
CA SER A 76 -29.76 13.40 10.24
C SER A 76 -30.64 13.91 11.37
N ALA A 77 -30.12 14.05 12.59
CA ALA A 77 -30.85 14.60 13.73
C ALA A 77 -31.27 16.07 13.49
N ILE A 78 -30.36 16.88 12.93
CA ILE A 78 -30.67 18.27 12.56
C ILE A 78 -31.76 18.32 11.47
N SER A 79 -31.70 17.44 10.49
CA SER A 79 -32.73 17.35 9.43
C SER A 79 -34.10 17.01 9.99
N GLU A 80 -34.19 16.09 10.92
CA GLU A 80 -35.43 15.75 11.62
C GLU A 80 -35.97 16.93 12.41
N GLN A 81 -35.10 17.65 13.15
CA GLN A 81 -35.49 18.87 13.85
C GLN A 81 -36.00 19.99 12.89
N LEU A 82 -35.34 20.16 11.77
CA LEU A 82 -35.77 21.12 10.75
C LEU A 82 -37.12 20.76 10.15
N GLU A 83 -37.36 19.49 9.91
CA GLU A 83 -38.66 19.01 9.42
C GLU A 83 -39.77 19.29 10.46
N GLU A 84 -39.53 19.05 11.74
CA GLU A 84 -40.47 19.36 12.81
C GLU A 84 -40.74 20.85 12.90
N ARG A 85 -39.72 21.70 12.85
CA ARG A 85 -39.87 23.16 12.83
C ARG A 85 -40.61 23.65 11.62
N ALA A 86 -40.39 23.08 10.46
CA ALA A 86 -41.15 23.42 9.25
C ALA A 86 -42.64 23.09 9.40
N ARG A 87 -42.94 21.95 9.99
CA ARG A 87 -44.32 21.55 10.28
C ARG A 87 -45.00 22.50 11.30
N GLU A 88 -44.28 22.93 12.36
CA GLU A 88 -44.79 23.92 13.31
C GLU A 88 -45.09 25.26 12.63
N LEU A 89 -44.18 25.73 11.76
CA LEU A 89 -44.36 26.92 10.98
C LEU A 89 -45.59 26.83 10.04
N ASP A 90 -45.76 25.70 9.37
CA ASP A 90 -46.93 25.47 8.51
C ASP A 90 -48.23 25.54 9.30
N LYS A 91 -48.30 24.96 10.49
CA LYS A 91 -49.43 25.05 11.41
C LYS A 91 -49.72 26.51 11.83
N LEU A 92 -48.71 27.30 12.14
CA LEU A 92 -48.82 28.70 12.50
C LEU A 92 -49.34 29.53 11.32
N ILE A 93 -48.84 29.32 10.12
CA ILE A 93 -49.28 29.98 8.91
C ILE A 93 -50.74 29.66 8.61
N ASN A 94 -51.15 28.40 8.78
CA ASN A 94 -52.54 27.99 8.58
C ASN A 94 -53.49 28.63 9.63
N LYS A 95 -53.03 28.78 10.90
CA LYS A 95 -53.78 29.55 11.91
C LYS A 95 -53.99 31.02 11.49
N PHE A 96 -52.96 31.67 10.98
CA PHE A 96 -53.06 33.05 10.49
C PHE A 96 -53.98 33.19 9.28
N LYS A 97 -53.99 32.23 8.37
CA LYS A 97 -54.93 32.20 7.23
C LYS A 97 -56.39 32.09 7.66
N LEU A 98 -56.69 31.33 8.71
CA LEU A 98 -58.01 31.19 9.28
C LEU A 98 -58.51 32.48 10.00
N TYR A 99 -57.57 33.32 10.47
CA TYR A 99 -57.86 34.60 11.13
C TYR A 99 -57.97 35.81 10.18
N ARG A 100 -57.73 35.64 8.90
CA ARG A 100 -57.87 36.70 7.90
C ARG A 100 -59.36 36.89 7.62
N PRO A 101 -59.99 38.05 8.04
CA PRO A 101 -61.36 38.27 7.72
C PRO A 101 -61.52 38.32 6.18
N VAL A 102 -62.45 37.54 5.69
CA VAL A 102 -62.90 37.66 4.27
C VAL A 102 -63.51 39.00 4.13
N ASN A 103 -62.76 40.00 3.70
CA ASN A 103 -63.36 41.28 3.28
C ASN A 103 -64.07 41.02 1.96
N ASN A 104 -65.38 41.00 2.04
CA ASN A 104 -66.23 41.16 0.89
C ASN A 104 -66.03 42.54 0.22
#